data_c9e8e543cea38062ec8d249d891ab02e
#
_entry.id   c9e8e543cea38062ec8d249d891ab02e
#
_cell.length_a   1.000
_cell.length_b   1.000
_cell.length_c   1.000
_cell.angle_alpha   90.00
_cell.angle_beta   90.00
_cell.angle_gamma   90.00
#
_symmetry.space_group_name_H-M   'P 1'
#
loop_
_entity.id
_entity.type
_entity.pdbx_description
1 polymer ?
#
loop_
_entity_poly.entity_id
_entity_poly.type
_entity_poly.pdbx_seq_one_letter_code
_entity_poly.pdbx_strand_id
1 'polypeptide(L)'
;RMTENYQDTISGYAAEGTQAHSVAESKLRYRLGQSKAPCKCGDIEMDEYTDDYIAFVMEQLEGLANPKVYVEQKLDCSRWVPECKGTCDALIISEDVLQIIDLKAGRGVKVDAEGNDQLRIYALGALEMFGFLYPVHTVRMSIFQPRLANCSTWEVSREDIERWAEEVLKPAAELAWYGNGDYKAGDHCRFCKAKAECRERAKANMALAAYDFTESALLENDEIASILGKVDELVSWASDVKDFALAQALKGVRFDDWKVVAGRSNRKYTDETAVAEAVKGIGLDPYEHKILGVTAMTTLLGKKRFEETIGGLIEKP
;
A
#
# COMPACT_ATOMS: atom_id res chain seq x y z
N ARG A 1 20.18 -2.79 -6.82
CA ARG A 1 21.00 -3.87 -7.45
C ARG A 1 20.74 -5.24 -6.84
N MET A 2 20.56 -5.40 -5.52
CA MET A 2 20.23 -6.70 -4.91
C MET A 2 18.98 -7.34 -5.54
N THR A 3 18.04 -6.56 -6.04
CA THR A 3 16.76 -7.03 -6.59
C THR A 3 16.62 -6.92 -8.11
N GLU A 4 17.67 -6.56 -8.83
CA GLU A 4 17.65 -6.38 -10.30
C GLU A 4 17.21 -7.64 -11.06
N ASN A 5 17.58 -8.81 -10.55
CA ASN A 5 17.27 -10.09 -11.19
C ASN A 5 15.91 -10.69 -10.78
N TYR A 6 15.14 -9.99 -9.94
CA TYR A 6 13.83 -10.45 -9.51
C TYR A 6 12.74 -9.86 -10.42
N GLN A 7 11.89 -10.74 -10.94
CA GLN A 7 10.74 -10.31 -11.73
C GLN A 7 9.71 -9.59 -10.86
N ASP A 8 9.10 -8.55 -11.40
CA ASP A 8 7.95 -7.93 -10.78
C ASP A 8 6.72 -8.84 -10.86
N THR A 9 6.14 -9.16 -9.73
CA THR A 9 4.85 -9.84 -9.65
C THR A 9 3.77 -8.80 -9.38
N ILE A 10 2.86 -8.63 -10.35
CA ILE A 10 1.71 -7.75 -10.17
C ILE A 10 0.70 -8.50 -9.29
N SER A 11 0.50 -8.03 -8.06
CA SER A 11 -0.58 -8.53 -7.22
C SER A 11 -1.93 -7.95 -7.67
N GLY A 12 -3.05 -8.64 -7.36
CA GLY A 12 -4.39 -8.10 -7.64
C GLY A 12 -4.62 -6.72 -6.99
N TYR A 13 -4.04 -6.48 -5.81
CA TYR A 13 -4.09 -5.18 -5.13
C TYR A 13 -3.32 -4.08 -5.90
N ALA A 14 -2.19 -4.43 -6.52
CA ALA A 14 -1.44 -3.47 -7.34
C ALA A 14 -2.20 -3.11 -8.62
N ALA A 15 -2.89 -4.07 -9.24
CA ALA A 15 -3.74 -3.83 -10.41
C ALA A 15 -4.95 -2.93 -10.06
N GLU A 16 -5.63 -3.18 -8.93
CA GLU A 16 -6.71 -2.34 -8.42
C GLU A 16 -6.21 -0.91 -8.14
N GLY A 17 -5.03 -0.77 -7.50
CA GLY A 17 -4.41 0.53 -7.27
C GLY A 17 -4.16 1.29 -8.57
N THR A 18 -3.57 0.65 -9.57
CA THR A 18 -3.34 1.25 -10.90
C THR A 18 -4.64 1.71 -11.56
N GLN A 19 -5.71 0.93 -11.45
CA GLN A 19 -7.01 1.31 -11.97
C GLN A 19 -7.57 2.54 -11.24
N ALA A 20 -7.46 2.59 -9.92
CA ALA A 20 -7.91 3.72 -9.12
C ALA A 20 -7.20 5.03 -9.51
N HIS A 21 -5.87 5.00 -9.68
CA HIS A 21 -5.12 6.17 -10.17
C HIS A 21 -5.57 6.60 -11.56
N SER A 22 -5.80 5.67 -12.48
CA SER A 22 -6.30 6.00 -13.84
C SER A 22 -7.69 6.66 -13.81
N VAL A 23 -8.59 6.18 -12.93
CA VAL A 23 -9.93 6.79 -12.76
C VAL A 23 -9.79 8.18 -12.15
N ALA A 24 -8.99 8.32 -11.09
CA ALA A 24 -8.74 9.60 -10.42
C ALA A 24 -8.12 10.64 -11.37
N GLU A 25 -7.08 10.24 -12.14
CA GLU A 25 -6.48 11.07 -13.18
C GLU A 25 -7.54 11.61 -14.16
N SER A 26 -8.34 10.70 -14.72
CA SER A 26 -9.35 11.05 -15.71
C SER A 26 -10.39 12.04 -15.16
N LYS A 27 -10.87 11.81 -13.94
CA LYS A 27 -11.82 12.69 -13.25
C LYS A 27 -11.20 14.06 -12.93
N LEU A 28 -9.96 14.07 -12.40
CA LEU A 28 -9.29 15.31 -12.07
C LEU A 28 -9.02 16.17 -13.30
N ARG A 29 -8.52 15.59 -14.40
CA ARG A 29 -8.35 16.29 -15.67
C ARG A 29 -9.66 16.86 -16.20
N TYR A 30 -10.77 16.12 -16.09
CA TYR A 30 -12.08 16.62 -16.46
C TYR A 30 -12.51 17.80 -15.58
N ARG A 31 -12.34 17.69 -14.26
CA ARG A 31 -12.69 18.75 -13.29
C ARG A 31 -11.89 20.03 -13.51
N LEU A 32 -10.65 19.92 -13.97
CA LEU A 32 -9.77 21.04 -14.33
C LEU A 32 -9.97 21.56 -15.74
N GLY A 33 -10.92 21.02 -16.52
CA GLY A 33 -11.17 21.42 -17.92
C GLY A 33 -10.08 20.96 -18.90
N GLN A 34 -9.23 20.00 -18.49
CA GLN A 34 -8.15 19.46 -19.33
C GLN A 34 -8.59 18.30 -20.21
N SER A 35 -9.79 17.76 -20.00
CA SER A 35 -10.39 16.70 -20.81
C SER A 35 -11.89 16.96 -21.04
N LYS A 36 -12.48 16.29 -22.07
CA LYS A 36 -13.89 16.52 -22.46
C LYS A 36 -14.87 15.71 -21.61
N ALA A 37 -14.46 14.58 -21.08
CA ALA A 37 -15.29 13.71 -20.25
C ALA A 37 -14.39 12.84 -19.36
N PRO A 38 -14.85 12.46 -18.15
CA PRO A 38 -14.15 11.48 -17.33
C PRO A 38 -14.34 10.06 -17.91
N CYS A 39 -13.46 9.13 -17.56
CA CYS A 39 -13.68 7.72 -17.86
C CYS A 39 -14.87 7.19 -17.05
N LYS A 40 -15.55 6.18 -17.59
CA LYS A 40 -16.58 5.46 -16.83
C LYS A 40 -15.91 4.46 -15.90
N CYS A 41 -16.19 4.55 -14.62
CA CYS A 41 -15.82 3.54 -13.64
C CYS A 41 -16.95 2.50 -13.54
N GLY A 42 -16.61 1.21 -13.66
CA GLY A 42 -17.59 0.11 -13.49
C GLY A 42 -17.74 -0.35 -12.05
N ASP A 43 -16.92 0.17 -11.14
CA ASP A 43 -16.90 -0.13 -9.71
C ASP A 43 -17.40 1.08 -8.93
N ILE A 44 -18.53 0.91 -8.23
CA ILE A 44 -19.20 1.99 -7.49
C ILE A 44 -18.33 2.51 -6.34
N GLU A 45 -17.68 1.61 -5.58
CA GLU A 45 -16.83 2.02 -4.46
C GLU A 45 -15.61 2.83 -4.98
N MET A 46 -15.01 2.37 -6.08
CA MET A 46 -13.90 3.07 -6.71
C MET A 46 -14.32 4.44 -7.24
N ASP A 47 -15.51 4.52 -7.80
CA ASP A 47 -16.06 5.78 -8.29
C ASP A 47 -16.25 6.79 -7.15
N GLU A 48 -16.84 6.37 -6.02
CA GLU A 48 -17.07 7.20 -4.84
C GLU A 48 -15.76 7.69 -4.23
N TYR A 49 -14.82 6.81 -3.91
CA TYR A 49 -13.60 7.26 -3.23
C TYR A 49 -12.63 8.05 -4.14
N THR A 50 -12.74 7.89 -5.46
CA THR A 50 -12.01 8.78 -6.38
C THR A 50 -12.68 10.15 -6.50
N ASP A 51 -14.00 10.26 -6.35
CA ASP A 51 -14.69 11.56 -6.25
C ASP A 51 -14.28 12.30 -4.96
N ASP A 52 -14.15 11.59 -3.84
CA ASP A 52 -13.64 12.16 -2.58
C ASP A 52 -12.21 12.72 -2.75
N TYR A 53 -11.34 11.99 -3.48
CA TYR A 53 -10.00 12.47 -3.81
C TYR A 53 -10.05 13.75 -4.64
N ILE A 54 -10.91 13.81 -5.68
CA ILE A 54 -11.05 15.03 -6.50
C ILE A 54 -11.54 16.20 -5.65
N ALA A 55 -12.53 15.97 -4.78
CA ALA A 55 -13.02 16.99 -3.86
C ALA A 55 -11.88 17.53 -2.97
N PHE A 56 -11.08 16.63 -2.39
CA PHE A 56 -9.91 17.00 -1.59
C PHE A 56 -8.90 17.84 -2.38
N VAL A 57 -8.53 17.43 -3.61
CA VAL A 57 -7.61 18.20 -4.45
C VAL A 57 -8.15 19.60 -4.75
N MET A 58 -9.45 19.71 -5.05
CA MET A 58 -10.09 21.00 -5.35
C MET A 58 -10.13 21.92 -4.12
N GLU A 59 -10.36 21.36 -2.92
CA GLU A 59 -10.30 22.10 -1.66
C GLU A 59 -8.90 22.69 -1.43
N GLN A 60 -7.83 21.96 -1.79
CA GLN A 60 -6.46 22.46 -1.64
C GLN A 60 -6.15 23.68 -2.54
N LEU A 61 -6.98 23.98 -3.51
CA LEU A 61 -6.82 25.18 -4.37
C LEU A 61 -7.41 26.44 -3.74
N GLU A 62 -8.27 26.28 -2.73
CA GLU A 62 -8.94 27.41 -2.09
C GLU A 62 -7.93 28.30 -1.35
N GLY A 63 -8.02 29.58 -1.58
CA GLY A 63 -7.14 30.59 -0.97
C GLY A 63 -5.74 30.70 -1.58
N LEU A 64 -5.39 29.86 -2.57
CA LEU A 64 -4.12 29.97 -3.28
C LEU A 64 -4.20 31.02 -4.40
N ALA A 65 -3.13 31.79 -4.57
CA ALA A 65 -3.01 32.77 -5.64
C ALA A 65 -2.58 32.09 -6.95
N ASN A 66 -3.41 32.18 -7.99
CA ASN A 66 -3.12 31.66 -9.33
C ASN A 66 -2.58 30.22 -9.37
N PRO A 67 -3.20 29.24 -8.68
CA PRO A 67 -2.66 27.90 -8.59
C PRO A 67 -2.61 27.23 -9.97
N LYS A 68 -1.52 26.50 -10.23
CA LYS A 68 -1.37 25.59 -11.37
C LYS A 68 -1.43 24.16 -10.87
N VAL A 69 -2.22 23.34 -11.54
CA VAL A 69 -2.39 21.92 -11.19
C VAL A 69 -1.86 21.05 -12.33
N TYR A 70 -0.93 20.19 -11.98
CA TYR A 70 -0.39 19.17 -12.88
C TYR A 70 -0.83 17.79 -12.38
N VAL A 71 -1.41 17.00 -13.28
CA VAL A 71 -1.96 15.67 -12.98
C VAL A 71 -1.07 14.62 -13.60
N GLU A 72 -0.71 13.58 -12.85
CA GLU A 72 0.22 12.52 -13.28
C GLU A 72 1.53 13.13 -13.81
N GLN A 73 2.10 14.04 -13.00
CA GLN A 73 3.29 14.77 -13.39
C GLN A 73 4.52 13.89 -13.26
N LYS A 74 5.21 13.66 -14.38
CA LYS A 74 6.51 12.97 -14.39
C LYS A 74 7.57 13.89 -13.81
N LEU A 75 8.34 13.37 -12.87
CA LEU A 75 9.39 14.06 -12.14
C LEU A 75 10.72 13.34 -12.34
N ASP A 76 11.78 14.09 -12.53
CA ASP A 76 13.15 13.59 -12.54
C ASP A 76 13.83 13.99 -11.23
N CYS A 77 14.18 12.99 -10.42
CA CYS A 77 14.81 13.14 -9.12
C CYS A 77 16.29 12.71 -9.16
N SER A 78 16.86 12.55 -10.37
CA SER A 78 18.20 11.99 -10.58
C SER A 78 19.32 12.87 -10.00
N ARG A 79 19.06 14.14 -9.74
CA ARG A 79 19.99 15.03 -9.02
C ARG A 79 20.34 14.51 -7.63
N TRP A 80 19.37 13.89 -6.96
CA TRP A 80 19.46 13.46 -5.57
C TRP A 80 19.66 11.93 -5.46
N VAL A 81 18.97 11.18 -6.28
CA VAL A 81 18.97 9.71 -6.29
C VAL A 81 19.26 9.24 -7.72
N PRO A 82 20.38 8.58 -7.98
CA PRO A 82 20.77 8.16 -9.33
C PRO A 82 19.66 7.40 -10.06
N GLU A 83 19.37 7.83 -11.30
CA GLU A 83 18.34 7.25 -12.19
C GLU A 83 16.90 7.26 -11.62
N CYS A 84 16.64 8.02 -10.58
CA CYS A 84 15.31 8.10 -9.95
C CYS A 84 14.37 8.97 -10.79
N LYS A 85 13.28 8.36 -11.21
CA LYS A 85 12.15 9.02 -11.86
C LYS A 85 10.87 8.56 -11.20
N GLY A 86 9.88 9.42 -11.13
CA GLY A 86 8.59 9.10 -10.55
C GLY A 86 7.47 9.85 -11.23
N THR A 87 6.26 9.50 -10.87
CA THR A 87 5.05 10.22 -11.30
C THR A 87 4.28 10.59 -10.04
N CYS A 88 3.93 11.86 -9.93
CA CYS A 88 3.14 12.41 -8.84
C CYS A 88 1.69 12.54 -9.29
N ASP A 89 0.74 12.05 -8.50
CA ASP A 89 -0.69 12.00 -8.88
C ASP A 89 -1.24 13.40 -9.10
N ALA A 90 -1.03 14.30 -8.15
CA ALA A 90 -1.34 15.72 -8.32
C ALA A 90 -0.24 16.60 -7.72
N LEU A 91 0.18 17.59 -8.49
CA LEU A 91 1.11 18.64 -8.10
C LEU A 91 0.41 19.99 -8.23
N ILE A 92 0.35 20.75 -7.14
CA ILE A 92 -0.18 22.10 -7.11
C ILE A 92 0.98 23.05 -6.88
N ILE A 93 1.06 24.12 -7.68
CA ILE A 93 2.05 25.18 -7.51
C ILE A 93 1.31 26.51 -7.48
N SER A 94 1.58 27.29 -6.48
CA SER A 94 1.16 28.68 -6.31
C SER A 94 2.41 29.57 -6.15
N GLU A 95 2.24 30.86 -5.85
CA GLU A 95 3.35 31.81 -5.78
C GLU A 95 4.44 31.41 -4.79
N ASP A 96 4.06 30.89 -3.62
CA ASP A 96 4.99 30.53 -2.53
C ASP A 96 4.87 29.10 -2.04
N VAL A 97 3.87 28.33 -2.54
CA VAL A 97 3.57 26.96 -2.11
C VAL A 97 3.70 25.98 -3.27
N LEU A 98 4.41 24.88 -3.02
CA LEU A 98 4.41 23.68 -3.85
C LEU A 98 3.79 22.54 -3.04
N GLN A 99 2.72 21.91 -3.55
CA GLN A 99 2.06 20.82 -2.87
C GLN A 99 2.07 19.54 -3.71
N ILE A 100 2.52 18.45 -3.12
CA ILE A 100 2.41 17.09 -3.63
C ILE A 100 1.22 16.41 -2.97
N ILE A 101 0.34 15.81 -3.76
CA ILE A 101 -0.79 15.02 -3.25
C ILE A 101 -0.71 13.63 -3.87
N ASP A 102 -0.71 12.60 -3.03
CA ASP A 102 -0.57 11.20 -3.41
C ASP A 102 -1.81 10.43 -2.93
N LEU A 103 -2.46 9.73 -3.86
CA LEU A 103 -3.62 8.88 -3.62
C LEU A 103 -3.17 7.48 -3.22
N LYS A 104 -3.59 6.98 -2.08
CA LYS A 104 -3.36 5.62 -1.64
C LYS A 104 -4.70 4.85 -1.59
N ALA A 105 -5.04 4.16 -2.67
CA ALA A 105 -6.32 3.45 -2.81
C ALA A 105 -6.42 2.15 -1.98
N GLY A 106 -5.30 1.65 -1.41
CA GLY A 106 -5.27 0.40 -0.66
C GLY A 106 -5.92 0.47 0.72
N ARG A 107 -6.39 -0.69 1.22
CA ARG A 107 -6.97 -0.87 2.57
C ARG A 107 -5.94 -1.37 3.61
N GLY A 108 -4.68 -1.57 3.22
CA GLY A 108 -3.75 -2.36 4.04
C GLY A 108 -3.13 -1.58 5.20
N VAL A 109 -2.32 -0.59 4.91
CA VAL A 109 -1.51 0.11 5.91
C VAL A 109 -1.79 1.60 5.85
N LYS A 110 -2.02 2.20 7.01
CA LYS A 110 -2.08 3.65 7.12
C LYS A 110 -0.71 4.25 6.80
N VAL A 111 -0.69 5.27 5.95
CA VAL A 111 0.52 6.00 5.56
C VAL A 111 0.36 7.45 5.98
N ASP A 112 1.35 7.98 6.66
CA ASP A 112 1.38 9.39 7.05
C ASP A 112 2.26 10.19 6.08
N ALA A 113 1.93 11.48 5.91
CA ALA A 113 2.71 12.39 5.09
C ALA A 113 3.99 12.83 5.80
N GLU A 114 3.95 12.96 7.13
CA GLU A 114 5.10 13.35 7.92
C GLU A 114 6.24 12.35 7.78
N GLY A 115 7.41 12.86 7.40
CA GLY A 115 8.58 12.02 7.20
C GLY A 115 8.52 11.05 6.01
N ASN A 116 7.53 11.15 5.13
CA ASN A 116 7.38 10.25 4.00
C ASN A 116 8.41 10.52 2.91
N ASP A 117 9.32 9.57 2.69
CA ASP A 117 10.42 9.72 1.73
C ASP A 117 9.95 9.82 0.28
N GLN A 118 8.87 9.12 -0.11
CA GLN A 118 8.32 9.20 -1.46
C GLN A 118 7.86 10.62 -1.77
N LEU A 119 7.09 11.22 -0.86
CA LEU A 119 6.59 12.59 -1.05
C LEU A 119 7.72 13.59 -1.06
N ARG A 120 8.72 13.44 -0.17
CA ARG A 120 9.91 14.31 -0.14
C ARG A 120 10.70 14.25 -1.46
N ILE A 121 10.91 13.05 -2.00
CA ILE A 121 11.62 12.86 -3.27
C ILE A 121 10.84 13.48 -4.42
N TYR A 122 9.50 13.32 -4.44
CA TYR A 122 8.66 13.95 -5.46
C TYR A 122 8.68 15.47 -5.34
N ALA A 123 8.64 16.01 -4.13
CA ALA A 123 8.75 17.45 -3.91
C ALA A 123 10.09 18.00 -4.40
N LEU A 124 11.20 17.32 -4.17
CA LEU A 124 12.51 17.71 -4.70
C LEU A 124 12.54 17.69 -6.24
N GLY A 125 11.98 16.68 -6.88
CA GLY A 125 11.87 16.62 -8.34
C GLY A 125 11.00 17.74 -8.91
N ALA A 126 9.92 18.11 -8.20
CA ALA A 126 9.06 19.23 -8.56
C ALA A 126 9.75 20.58 -8.36
N LEU A 127 10.51 20.76 -7.26
CA LEU A 127 11.33 21.97 -7.04
C LEU A 127 12.41 22.13 -8.10
N GLU A 128 13.06 21.05 -8.52
CA GLU A 128 14.05 21.10 -9.60
C GLU A 128 13.42 21.53 -10.92
N MET A 129 12.21 21.05 -11.22
CA MET A 129 11.51 21.36 -12.47
C MET A 129 10.89 22.75 -12.49
N PHE A 130 10.34 23.23 -11.38
CA PHE A 130 9.51 24.43 -11.33
C PHE A 130 10.03 25.53 -10.40
N GLY A 131 10.94 25.20 -9.48
CA GLY A 131 11.40 26.13 -8.43
C GLY A 131 12.18 27.35 -8.93
N PHE A 132 12.58 27.36 -10.21
CA PHE A 132 13.17 28.54 -10.85
C PHE A 132 12.10 29.48 -11.44
N LEU A 133 10.88 29.01 -11.65
CA LEU A 133 9.75 29.79 -12.17
C LEU A 133 8.90 30.41 -11.06
N TYR A 134 8.89 29.79 -9.89
CA TYR A 134 8.04 30.15 -8.77
C TYR A 134 8.89 30.37 -7.51
N PRO A 135 8.69 31.45 -6.75
CA PRO A 135 9.41 31.70 -5.49
C PRO A 135 8.86 30.84 -4.35
N VAL A 136 8.92 29.52 -4.53
CA VAL A 136 8.41 28.56 -3.53
C VAL A 136 9.22 28.64 -2.25
N HIS A 137 8.55 28.89 -1.13
CA HIS A 137 9.10 28.86 0.22
C HIS A 137 8.55 27.68 1.04
N THR A 138 7.31 27.29 0.79
CA THR A 138 6.62 26.24 1.53
C THR A 138 6.40 25.01 0.64
N VAL A 139 6.77 23.86 1.13
CA VAL A 139 6.52 22.54 0.52
C VAL A 139 5.48 21.82 1.37
N ARG A 140 4.31 21.57 0.79
CA ARG A 140 3.23 20.82 1.41
C ARG A 140 3.14 19.45 0.77
N MET A 141 2.97 18.43 1.58
CA MET A 141 2.89 17.03 1.15
C MET A 141 1.66 16.39 1.77
N SER A 142 0.82 15.77 0.96
CA SER A 142 -0.43 15.17 1.42
C SER A 142 -0.58 13.73 0.94
N ILE A 143 -1.02 12.86 1.83
CA ILE A 143 -1.48 11.50 1.54
C ILE A 143 -2.98 11.47 1.72
N PHE A 144 -3.71 11.01 0.71
CA PHE A 144 -5.13 10.80 0.76
C PHE A 144 -5.46 9.30 0.63
N GLN A 145 -5.97 8.70 1.72
CA GLN A 145 -6.35 7.28 1.77
C GLN A 145 -7.84 7.16 2.10
N PRO A 146 -8.74 7.29 1.12
CA PRO A 146 -10.18 7.34 1.37
C PRO A 146 -10.71 6.09 2.06
N ARG A 147 -10.24 4.92 1.68
CA ARG A 147 -10.72 3.63 2.23
C ARG A 147 -10.28 3.38 3.68
N LEU A 148 -9.39 4.19 4.21
CA LEU A 148 -8.96 4.18 5.62
C LEU A 148 -9.40 5.45 6.36
N ALA A 149 -10.21 6.31 5.72
CA ALA A 149 -10.57 7.63 6.22
C ALA A 149 -9.35 8.41 6.73
N ASN A 150 -8.22 8.29 6.04
CA ASN A 150 -6.96 8.91 6.38
C ASN A 150 -6.62 10.03 5.39
N CYS A 151 -6.50 11.23 5.92
CA CYS A 151 -5.95 12.39 5.23
C CYS A 151 -4.84 12.95 6.10
N SER A 152 -3.61 12.85 5.63
CA SER A 152 -2.42 13.31 6.36
C SER A 152 -1.70 14.36 5.53
N THR A 153 -1.41 15.51 6.13
CA THR A 153 -0.70 16.60 5.47
C THR A 153 0.47 17.07 6.34
N TRP A 154 1.58 17.33 5.71
CA TRP A 154 2.81 17.81 6.34
C TRP A 154 3.39 18.97 5.54
N GLU A 155 3.82 20.01 6.24
CA GLU A 155 4.45 21.20 5.65
C GLU A 155 5.87 21.35 6.18
N VAL A 156 6.77 21.71 5.28
CA VAL A 156 8.16 22.04 5.59
C VAL A 156 8.62 23.24 4.77
N SER A 157 9.68 23.90 5.22
CA SER A 157 10.32 24.91 4.38
C SER A 157 11.06 24.27 3.21
N ARG A 158 11.22 25.01 2.11
CA ARG A 158 12.07 24.60 1.00
C ARG A 158 13.50 24.31 1.45
N GLU A 159 14.03 25.16 2.32
CA GLU A 159 15.39 25.01 2.85
C GLU A 159 15.55 23.72 3.65
N ASP A 160 14.55 23.33 4.43
CA ASP A 160 14.61 22.10 5.23
C ASP A 160 14.60 20.83 4.35
N ILE A 161 13.78 20.81 3.31
CA ILE A 161 13.73 19.66 2.41
C ILE A 161 14.98 19.55 1.54
N GLU A 162 15.53 20.70 1.08
CA GLU A 162 16.80 20.71 0.32
C GLU A 162 17.97 20.30 1.21
N ARG A 163 18.01 20.75 2.48
CA ARG A 163 19.02 20.32 3.46
C ARG A 163 18.93 18.81 3.73
N TRP A 164 17.73 18.29 3.97
CA TRP A 164 17.54 16.85 4.12
C TRP A 164 18.01 16.06 2.89
N ALA A 165 17.80 16.60 1.70
CA ALA A 165 18.24 15.96 0.47
C ALA A 165 19.76 15.87 0.37
N GLU A 166 20.50 16.92 0.75
CA GLU A 166 21.97 16.93 0.70
C GLU A 166 22.58 16.13 1.85
N GLU A 167 22.05 16.25 3.08
CA GLU A 167 22.65 15.65 4.26
C GLU A 167 22.26 14.18 4.49
N VAL A 168 21.07 13.76 4.02
CA VAL A 168 20.52 12.43 4.31
C VAL A 168 20.26 11.63 3.04
N LEU A 169 19.42 12.17 2.13
CA LEU A 169 18.96 11.40 0.96
C LEU A 169 20.09 11.04 0.02
N LYS A 170 20.87 12.01 -0.41
CA LYS A 170 21.92 11.82 -1.41
C LYS A 170 23.02 10.87 -0.93
N PRO A 171 23.59 11.01 0.30
CA PRO A 171 24.55 10.04 0.81
C PRO A 171 23.98 8.62 0.93
N ALA A 172 22.73 8.48 1.40
CA ALA A 172 22.07 7.18 1.51
C ALA A 172 21.83 6.54 0.12
N ALA A 173 21.40 7.35 -0.86
CA ALA A 173 21.20 6.90 -2.23
C ALA A 173 22.50 6.46 -2.90
N GLU A 174 23.60 7.17 -2.68
CA GLU A 174 24.93 6.80 -3.18
C GLU A 174 25.41 5.47 -2.58
N LEU A 175 25.29 5.29 -1.25
CA LEU A 175 25.60 4.02 -0.59
C LEU A 175 24.80 2.86 -1.19
N ALA A 176 23.49 3.06 -1.39
CA ALA A 176 22.62 2.06 -2.00
C ALA A 176 22.97 1.79 -3.48
N TRP A 177 23.29 2.84 -4.22
CA TRP A 177 23.65 2.75 -5.65
C TRP A 177 24.93 1.93 -5.87
N TYR A 178 25.95 2.19 -5.07
CA TYR A 178 27.22 1.46 -5.17
C TYR A 178 27.24 0.12 -4.42
N GLY A 179 26.16 -0.20 -3.70
CA GLY A 179 26.07 -1.45 -2.92
C GLY A 179 26.92 -1.47 -1.67
N ASN A 180 27.29 -0.30 -1.15
CA ASN A 180 28.16 -0.14 0.02
C ASN A 180 27.39 0.04 1.34
N GLY A 181 26.05 0.04 1.27
CA GLY A 181 25.19 0.16 2.46
C GLY A 181 25.01 -1.17 3.19
N ASP A 182 24.80 -1.10 4.50
CA ASP A 182 24.46 -2.26 5.32
C ASP A 182 23.00 -2.68 5.11
N TYR A 183 22.77 -3.99 5.07
CA TYR A 183 21.41 -4.53 5.05
C TYR A 183 20.89 -4.61 6.49
N LYS A 184 19.65 -4.13 6.67
CA LYS A 184 18.96 -4.15 7.96
C LYS A 184 17.56 -4.69 7.80
N ALA A 185 17.18 -5.66 8.63
CA ALA A 185 15.80 -6.16 8.67
C ALA A 185 14.85 -5.14 9.32
N GLY A 186 13.62 -5.05 8.82
CA GLY A 186 12.58 -4.16 9.33
C GLY A 186 11.28 -4.29 8.54
N ASP A 187 10.31 -3.42 8.80
CA ASP A 187 8.96 -3.46 8.20
C ASP A 187 8.96 -3.41 6.66
N HIS A 188 9.96 -2.75 6.07
CA HIS A 188 10.16 -2.69 4.63
C HIS A 188 10.45 -4.06 4.00
N CYS A 189 10.90 -5.06 4.79
CA CYS A 189 11.20 -6.41 4.28
C CYS A 189 9.97 -7.09 3.68
N ARG A 190 8.75 -6.79 4.15
CA ARG A 190 7.51 -7.36 3.61
C ARG A 190 7.33 -7.06 2.11
N PHE A 191 7.83 -5.93 1.63
CA PHE A 191 7.74 -5.48 0.23
C PHE A 191 9.00 -5.81 -0.58
N CYS A 192 10.05 -6.34 0.05
CA CYS A 192 11.31 -6.62 -0.61
C CYS A 192 11.19 -7.86 -1.51
N LYS A 193 11.61 -7.76 -2.77
CA LYS A 193 11.60 -8.89 -3.72
C LYS A 193 12.52 -10.03 -3.27
N ALA A 194 13.62 -9.74 -2.56
CA ALA A 194 14.58 -10.71 -2.03
C ALA A 194 14.23 -11.21 -0.62
N LYS A 195 13.02 -10.96 -0.13
CA LYS A 195 12.62 -11.19 1.26
C LYS A 195 12.75 -12.63 1.75
N ALA A 196 12.59 -13.61 0.86
CA ALA A 196 12.72 -15.02 1.20
C ALA A 196 14.18 -15.49 1.33
N GLU A 197 15.10 -14.87 0.57
CA GLU A 197 16.50 -15.25 0.50
C GLU A 197 17.43 -14.32 1.29
N CYS A 198 16.89 -13.25 1.87
CA CYS A 198 17.69 -12.24 2.56
C CYS A 198 18.29 -12.79 3.85
N ARG A 199 19.62 -12.85 3.89
CA ARG A 199 20.38 -13.35 5.04
C ARG A 199 20.17 -12.50 6.31
N GLU A 200 20.07 -11.18 6.19
CA GLU A 200 19.84 -10.31 7.33
C GLU A 200 18.43 -10.46 7.90
N ARG A 201 17.43 -10.67 7.05
CA ARG A 201 16.08 -11.00 7.50
C ARG A 201 16.04 -12.37 8.19
N ALA A 202 16.75 -13.36 7.65
CA ALA A 202 16.87 -14.68 8.27
C ALA A 202 17.54 -14.58 9.64
N LYS A 203 18.66 -13.85 9.77
CA LYS A 203 19.34 -13.64 11.07
C LYS A 203 18.42 -12.99 12.10
N ALA A 204 17.67 -11.94 11.71
CA ALA A 204 16.75 -11.25 12.60
C ALA A 204 15.64 -12.18 13.13
N ASN A 205 15.08 -13.04 12.26
CA ASN A 205 14.06 -14.00 12.66
C ASN A 205 14.63 -15.16 13.49
N MET A 206 15.80 -15.67 13.13
CA MET A 206 16.48 -16.73 13.90
C MET A 206 17.01 -16.27 15.25
N ALA A 207 17.15 -14.95 15.49
CA ALA A 207 17.51 -14.43 16.80
C ALA A 207 16.50 -14.79 17.91
N LEU A 208 15.26 -15.15 17.55
CA LEU A 208 14.29 -15.70 18.50
C LEU A 208 14.74 -17.03 19.09
N ALA A 209 15.56 -17.82 18.39
CA ALA A 209 16.12 -19.07 18.91
C ALA A 209 17.03 -18.86 20.12
N ALA A 210 17.46 -17.61 20.40
CA ALA A 210 18.25 -17.30 21.58
C ALA A 210 17.53 -17.57 22.92
N TYR A 211 16.20 -17.61 22.91
CA TYR A 211 15.41 -17.97 24.10
C TYR A 211 15.52 -19.45 24.48
N ASP A 212 16.06 -20.29 23.60
CA ASP A 212 16.29 -21.73 23.86
C ASP A 212 17.48 -21.99 24.81
N PHE A 213 18.23 -20.94 25.19
CA PHE A 213 19.44 -21.04 26.01
C PHE A 213 19.29 -20.55 27.46
N THR A 214 18.05 -20.27 27.90
CA THR A 214 17.78 -19.89 29.28
C THR A 214 17.62 -21.13 30.17
N GLU A 215 18.13 -21.06 31.43
CA GLU A 215 18.11 -22.19 32.37
C GLU A 215 16.71 -22.57 32.86
N SER A 216 15.70 -21.71 32.65
CA SER A 216 14.32 -21.96 33.04
C SER A 216 13.63 -22.88 32.04
N ALA A 217 12.90 -23.89 32.54
CA ALA A 217 12.09 -24.78 31.72
C ALA A 217 10.85 -24.11 31.10
N LEU A 218 10.48 -22.92 31.57
CA LEU A 218 9.32 -22.14 31.12
C LEU A 218 9.73 -20.69 30.86
N LEU A 219 9.09 -20.08 29.85
CA LEU A 219 9.29 -18.67 29.55
C LEU A 219 8.63 -17.79 30.62
N GLU A 220 9.32 -16.72 30.99
CA GLU A 220 8.76 -15.66 31.82
C GLU A 220 7.84 -14.75 30.98
N ASN A 221 6.93 -14.02 31.64
CA ASN A 221 5.98 -13.13 30.94
C ASN A 221 6.65 -12.07 30.09
N ASP A 222 7.79 -11.53 30.52
CA ASP A 222 8.54 -10.52 29.76
C ASP A 222 9.18 -11.11 28.50
N GLU A 223 9.62 -12.36 28.56
CA GLU A 223 10.12 -13.11 27.39
C GLU A 223 8.99 -13.36 26.39
N ILE A 224 7.82 -13.80 26.88
CA ILE A 224 6.61 -14.00 26.06
C ILE A 224 6.22 -12.67 25.40
N ALA A 225 6.21 -11.54 26.12
CA ALA A 225 5.90 -10.22 25.55
C ALA A 225 6.90 -9.82 24.47
N SER A 226 8.19 -10.10 24.66
CA SER A 226 9.22 -9.86 23.65
C SER A 226 9.05 -10.72 22.40
N ILE A 227 8.65 -11.97 22.55
CA ILE A 227 8.37 -12.92 21.45
C ILE A 227 7.11 -12.47 20.68
N LEU A 228 6.04 -12.07 21.38
CA LEU A 228 4.80 -11.60 20.75
C LEU A 228 5.03 -10.43 19.80
N GLY A 229 5.96 -9.52 20.11
CA GLY A 229 6.31 -8.41 19.22
C GLY A 229 7.01 -8.82 17.90
N LYS A 230 7.45 -10.09 17.79
CA LYS A 230 8.23 -10.58 16.64
C LYS A 230 7.60 -11.79 15.93
N VAL A 231 6.65 -12.46 16.56
CA VAL A 231 6.11 -13.72 16.06
C VAL A 231 5.42 -13.60 14.71
N ASP A 232 4.71 -12.51 14.48
CA ASP A 232 4.02 -12.28 13.20
C ASP A 232 5.00 -12.16 12.03
N GLU A 233 6.14 -11.47 12.24
CA GLU A 233 7.20 -11.38 11.23
C GLU A 233 7.87 -12.73 11.01
N LEU A 234 8.09 -13.54 12.05
CA LEU A 234 8.62 -14.90 11.94
C LEU A 234 7.69 -15.78 11.11
N VAL A 235 6.38 -15.75 11.37
CA VAL A 235 5.36 -16.50 10.61
C VAL A 235 5.34 -16.05 9.15
N SER A 236 5.36 -14.74 8.90
CA SER A 236 5.42 -14.18 7.57
C SER A 236 6.68 -14.60 6.82
N TRP A 237 7.83 -14.51 7.45
CA TRP A 237 9.09 -14.98 6.85
C TRP A 237 9.09 -16.47 6.54
N ALA A 238 8.60 -17.29 7.45
CA ALA A 238 8.48 -18.74 7.23
C ALA A 238 7.57 -19.09 6.04
N SER A 239 6.49 -18.33 5.85
CA SER A 239 5.63 -18.47 4.66
C SER A 239 6.37 -18.06 3.38
N ASP A 240 7.04 -16.90 3.38
CA ASP A 240 7.82 -16.43 2.24
C ASP A 240 8.89 -17.43 1.79
N VAL A 241 9.58 -18.08 2.74
CA VAL A 241 10.58 -19.12 2.45
C VAL A 241 9.93 -20.35 1.82
N LYS A 242 8.78 -20.80 2.34
CA LYS A 242 8.05 -21.96 1.77
C LYS A 242 7.56 -21.68 0.36
N ASP A 243 6.98 -20.52 0.13
CA ASP A 243 6.44 -20.14 -1.17
C ASP A 243 7.57 -19.98 -2.21
N PHE A 244 8.69 -19.40 -1.82
CA PHE A 244 9.89 -19.33 -2.64
C PHE A 244 10.44 -20.72 -2.96
N ALA A 245 10.61 -21.59 -1.97
CA ALA A 245 11.11 -22.94 -2.18
C ALA A 245 10.21 -23.75 -3.12
N LEU A 246 8.89 -23.64 -2.97
CA LEU A 246 7.92 -24.28 -3.88
C LEU A 246 8.07 -23.74 -5.32
N ALA A 247 8.15 -22.42 -5.48
CA ALA A 247 8.31 -21.78 -6.78
C ALA A 247 9.62 -22.21 -7.47
N GLN A 248 10.70 -22.33 -6.73
CA GLN A 248 11.99 -22.81 -7.26
C GLN A 248 11.95 -24.32 -7.58
N ALA A 249 11.32 -25.12 -6.73
CA ALA A 249 11.18 -26.57 -6.97
C ALA A 249 10.35 -26.87 -8.23
N LEU A 250 9.30 -26.07 -8.51
CA LEU A 250 8.52 -26.16 -9.75
C LEU A 250 9.34 -25.77 -11.00
N LYS A 251 10.40 -24.99 -10.84
CA LYS A 251 11.39 -24.69 -11.90
C LYS A 251 12.50 -25.73 -12.01
N GLY A 252 12.47 -26.78 -11.17
CA GLY A 252 13.45 -27.87 -11.20
C GLY A 252 14.61 -27.75 -10.21
N VAL A 253 14.62 -26.74 -9.33
CA VAL A 253 15.61 -26.67 -8.24
C VAL A 253 15.30 -27.74 -7.21
N ARG A 254 16.33 -28.46 -6.79
CA ARG A 254 16.20 -29.51 -5.75
C ARG A 254 16.61 -28.95 -4.39
N PHE A 255 15.82 -29.29 -3.39
CA PHE A 255 16.15 -29.07 -1.98
C PHE A 255 16.27 -30.45 -1.33
N ASP A 256 17.41 -30.70 -0.70
CA ASP A 256 17.66 -32.01 -0.03
C ASP A 256 16.57 -32.29 1.01
N ASP A 257 16.16 -33.53 1.11
CA ASP A 257 15.09 -34.01 1.99
C ASP A 257 13.68 -33.51 1.69
N TRP A 258 13.49 -32.70 0.63
CA TRP A 258 12.18 -32.15 0.23
C TRP A 258 11.78 -32.57 -1.17
N LYS A 259 10.48 -32.82 -1.35
CA LYS A 259 9.87 -33.08 -2.65
C LYS A 259 8.55 -32.37 -2.82
N VAL A 260 8.27 -31.96 -4.06
CA VAL A 260 6.96 -31.44 -4.43
C VAL A 260 5.98 -32.58 -4.52
N VAL A 261 4.85 -32.46 -3.84
CA VAL A 261 3.74 -33.43 -3.89
C VAL A 261 2.46 -32.66 -4.29
N ALA A 262 1.57 -33.34 -5.00
CA ALA A 262 0.26 -32.78 -5.28
C ALA A 262 -0.52 -32.60 -3.97
N GLY A 263 -0.98 -31.38 -3.74
CA GLY A 263 -1.83 -31.04 -2.58
C GLY A 263 -3.19 -31.80 -2.68
N ARG A 264 -3.92 -31.83 -1.57
CA ARG A 264 -5.30 -32.32 -1.59
C ARG A 264 -6.13 -31.34 -2.45
N SER A 265 -6.70 -31.88 -3.54
CA SER A 265 -7.66 -31.10 -4.33
C SER A 265 -9.02 -31.12 -3.66
N ASN A 266 -9.51 -30.01 -3.23
CA ASN A 266 -10.92 -29.88 -2.87
C ASN A 266 -11.75 -29.84 -4.17
N ARG A 267 -12.79 -30.65 -4.22
CA ARG A 267 -13.74 -30.59 -5.34
C ARG A 267 -14.43 -29.23 -5.31
N LYS A 268 -14.45 -28.57 -6.45
CA LYS A 268 -15.18 -27.29 -6.65
C LYS A 268 -16.20 -27.50 -7.76
N TYR A 269 -17.33 -26.82 -7.65
CA TYR A 269 -18.26 -26.76 -8.75
C TYR A 269 -17.64 -25.96 -9.91
N THR A 270 -17.83 -26.45 -11.13
CA THR A 270 -17.40 -25.74 -12.35
C THR A 270 -18.37 -24.61 -12.72
N ASP A 271 -19.65 -24.78 -12.35
CA ASP A 271 -20.73 -23.83 -12.55
C ASP A 271 -21.73 -23.96 -11.39
N GLU A 272 -21.70 -23.02 -10.47
CA GLU A 272 -22.59 -23.00 -9.29
C GLU A 272 -24.06 -22.79 -9.67
N THR A 273 -24.34 -22.05 -10.75
CA THR A 273 -25.69 -21.80 -11.23
C THR A 273 -26.31 -23.08 -11.77
N ALA A 274 -25.58 -23.79 -12.61
CA ALA A 274 -26.06 -25.08 -13.17
C ALA A 274 -26.29 -26.12 -12.07
N VAL A 275 -25.43 -26.15 -11.05
CA VAL A 275 -25.63 -27.05 -9.88
C VAL A 275 -26.88 -26.67 -9.11
N ALA A 276 -27.11 -25.36 -8.87
CA ALA A 276 -28.29 -24.89 -8.17
C ALA A 276 -29.58 -25.23 -8.92
N GLU A 277 -29.60 -25.08 -10.25
CA GLU A 277 -30.74 -25.45 -11.09
C GLU A 277 -31.00 -26.96 -11.06
N ALA A 278 -29.96 -27.77 -11.17
CA ALA A 278 -30.08 -29.22 -11.12
C ALA A 278 -30.67 -29.70 -9.79
N VAL A 279 -30.22 -29.15 -8.65
CA VAL A 279 -30.72 -29.53 -7.31
C VAL A 279 -32.15 -29.02 -7.11
N LYS A 280 -32.51 -27.83 -7.55
CA LYS A 280 -33.89 -27.31 -7.53
C LYS A 280 -34.81 -28.15 -8.39
N GLY A 281 -34.33 -28.66 -9.52
CA GLY A 281 -35.10 -29.54 -10.42
C GLY A 281 -35.55 -30.85 -9.79
N ILE A 282 -34.89 -31.30 -8.73
CA ILE A 282 -35.29 -32.47 -7.93
C ILE A 282 -36.01 -32.11 -6.63
N GLY A 283 -36.41 -30.84 -6.46
CA GLY A 283 -37.23 -30.35 -5.36
C GLY A 283 -36.46 -30.05 -4.06
N LEU A 284 -35.14 -29.93 -4.13
CA LEU A 284 -34.29 -29.60 -2.98
C LEU A 284 -33.77 -28.19 -3.05
N ASP A 285 -33.48 -27.58 -1.90
CA ASP A 285 -32.83 -26.29 -1.81
C ASP A 285 -31.30 -26.44 -1.78
N PRO A 286 -30.56 -25.90 -2.77
CA PRO A 286 -29.11 -26.01 -2.81
C PRO A 286 -28.38 -24.98 -1.91
N TYR A 287 -29.11 -24.08 -1.25
CA TYR A 287 -28.51 -22.99 -0.50
C TYR A 287 -28.57 -23.23 1.00
N GLU A 288 -27.49 -22.83 1.72
CA GLU A 288 -27.50 -22.72 3.15
C GLU A 288 -28.01 -21.31 3.53
N HIS A 289 -29.20 -21.22 4.10
CA HIS A 289 -29.76 -19.94 4.57
C HIS A 289 -29.23 -19.61 5.96
N LYS A 290 -28.35 -18.63 6.01
CA LYS A 290 -27.85 -18.07 7.29
C LYS A 290 -28.33 -16.65 7.45
N ILE A 291 -28.61 -16.27 8.69
CA ILE A 291 -28.89 -14.86 9.01
C ILE A 291 -27.66 -14.02 8.69
N LEU A 292 -27.88 -12.87 8.09
CA LEU A 292 -26.77 -11.93 7.77
C LEU A 292 -26.02 -11.54 9.03
N GLY A 293 -24.71 -11.47 8.94
CA GLY A 293 -23.89 -10.91 10.02
C GLY A 293 -24.20 -9.44 10.28
N VAL A 294 -23.83 -8.94 11.45
CA VAL A 294 -24.15 -7.58 11.94
C VAL A 294 -23.85 -6.49 10.89
N THR A 295 -22.68 -6.53 10.26
CA THR A 295 -22.29 -5.54 9.26
C THR A 295 -23.18 -5.56 8.01
N ALA A 296 -23.44 -6.75 7.46
CA ALA A 296 -24.30 -6.90 6.28
C ALA A 296 -25.76 -6.53 6.60
N MET A 297 -26.23 -6.85 7.80
CA MET A 297 -27.56 -6.48 8.27
C MET A 297 -27.68 -4.96 8.47
N THR A 298 -26.62 -4.31 8.98
CA THR A 298 -26.57 -2.84 9.11
C THR A 298 -26.64 -2.16 7.73
N THR A 299 -25.95 -2.73 6.74
CA THR A 299 -25.99 -2.23 5.36
C THR A 299 -27.38 -2.41 4.76
N LEU A 300 -28.02 -3.56 4.95
CA LEU A 300 -29.37 -3.86 4.44
C LEU A 300 -30.45 -2.93 5.02
N LEU A 301 -30.42 -2.68 6.32
CA LEU A 301 -31.46 -1.91 7.03
C LEU A 301 -31.16 -0.41 7.09
N GLY A 302 -29.90 -0.02 6.95
CA GLY A 302 -29.40 1.30 7.30
C GLY A 302 -29.28 1.48 8.82
N LYS A 303 -28.32 2.31 9.28
CA LYS A 303 -27.97 2.47 10.70
C LYS A 303 -29.17 2.74 11.62
N LYS A 304 -30.10 3.62 11.19
CA LYS A 304 -31.25 4.02 12.02
C LYS A 304 -32.22 2.86 12.23
N ARG A 305 -32.66 2.19 11.15
CA ARG A 305 -33.59 1.05 11.25
C ARG A 305 -32.93 -0.15 11.93
N PHE A 306 -31.65 -0.38 11.71
CA PHE A 306 -30.90 -1.41 12.37
C PHE A 306 -30.95 -1.26 13.89
N GLU A 307 -30.66 -0.06 14.41
CA GLU A 307 -30.70 0.23 15.85
C GLU A 307 -32.11 0.09 16.42
N GLU A 308 -33.13 0.62 15.71
CA GLU A 308 -34.54 0.55 16.14
C GLU A 308 -35.09 -0.89 16.14
N THR A 309 -34.61 -1.78 15.23
CA THR A 309 -35.20 -3.11 15.04
C THR A 309 -34.48 -4.21 15.82
N ILE A 310 -33.14 -4.17 15.79
CA ILE A 310 -32.31 -5.27 16.32
C ILE A 310 -31.14 -4.80 17.20
N GLY A 311 -30.99 -3.50 17.44
CA GLY A 311 -29.92 -2.96 18.29
C GLY A 311 -29.87 -3.57 19.70
N GLY A 312 -31.03 -3.86 20.29
CA GLY A 312 -31.14 -4.53 21.61
C GLY A 312 -30.83 -6.04 21.60
N LEU A 313 -30.61 -6.64 20.43
CA LEU A 313 -30.27 -8.09 20.27
C LEU A 313 -28.79 -8.32 20.01
N ILE A 314 -27.94 -7.28 20.15
CA ILE A 314 -26.52 -7.34 19.89
C ILE A 314 -25.73 -7.13 21.15
N GLU A 315 -24.90 -8.10 21.51
CA GLU A 315 -23.90 -7.96 22.56
C GLU A 315 -22.55 -7.61 21.96
N LYS A 316 -21.84 -6.66 22.58
CA LYS A 316 -20.41 -6.46 22.35
C LYS A 316 -19.65 -7.34 23.33
N PRO A 317 -18.74 -8.19 22.86
CA PRO A 317 -17.90 -8.99 23.74
C PRO A 317 -16.98 -8.12 24.62
#